data_2101c78fb7d33b375ed31a97236d3d51
#
_entry.id   2101c78fb7d33b375ed31a97236d3d51
#
_cell.length_a   1.000
_cell.length_b   1.000
_cell.length_c   1.000
_cell.angle_alpha   90.00
_cell.angle_beta   90.00
_cell.angle_gamma   90.00
#
_symmetry.space_group_name_H-M   'P 1'
#
loop_
_entity.id
_entity.type
_entity.pdbx_description
1 polymer ?
#
loop_
_entity_poly.entity_id
_entity_poly.type
_entity_poly.pdbx_seq_one_letter_code
_entity_poly.pdbx_strand_id
1 'polypeptide(L)'
;MVTTMATTTTVTPTVTTTLGARGRLGAPSSRVVVVMTRTRSVTRAFFGARDDASRDVGAKAGEIKLADVARGKKIGSGSFGDVYEGTLGGSRRVVLKEKRAGGGAFFESEAENNRRVRGFDGVATFIGVAGANAYLVWEDEGRDTLEDCFGGGAFGFGLGGGGGDGFARKLGCSSDAEASRKVAKQCLKAVKGLHDRGLIHRDVKPGNLLITRRGERLKLIDLGGAADLRTGNNFDESETIFDPVYGPPERYITGKFGGGGFGNVGWGKNKPDLFDSFSCGMTILQVSVPAFRKKGAMKAVRRDLKRWCYDCEAWRASLPERQQDDFAILDENNGAGWKLVCGLIANKGTRMSVSKALSSPFCR
;
A
#
# COMPACT_ATOMS: atom_id res chain seq x y z
N MET A 1 15.30 -43.73 19.34
CA MET A 1 14.39 -44.10 18.24
C MET A 1 12.99 -44.25 18.79
N VAL A 2 12.14 -43.25 18.62
CA VAL A 2 10.70 -43.39 18.80
C VAL A 2 10.08 -42.64 17.64
N THR A 3 9.47 -43.39 16.73
CA THR A 3 8.79 -42.92 15.54
C THR A 3 7.35 -42.59 15.92
N THR A 4 6.96 -41.33 15.88
CA THR A 4 5.59 -40.93 16.05
C THR A 4 4.98 -40.67 14.68
N MET A 5 4.06 -41.52 14.28
CA MET A 5 3.22 -41.34 13.08
C MET A 5 2.18 -40.26 13.33
N ALA A 6 2.10 -39.29 12.43
CA ALA A 6 1.08 -38.28 12.40
C ALA A 6 -0.07 -38.74 11.50
N THR A 7 -1.26 -38.85 12.07
CA THR A 7 -2.52 -39.16 11.37
C THR A 7 -3.07 -37.89 10.71
N THR A 8 -3.24 -37.95 9.41
CA THR A 8 -3.87 -36.88 8.62
C THR A 8 -5.36 -37.13 8.55
N THR A 9 -6.18 -36.24 9.09
CA THR A 9 -7.64 -36.28 8.94
C THR A 9 -8.04 -35.27 7.86
N THR A 10 -8.51 -35.77 6.75
CA THR A 10 -9.03 -34.96 5.64
C THR A 10 -10.54 -34.79 5.88
N VAL A 11 -11.01 -33.55 5.99
CA VAL A 11 -12.44 -33.22 6.06
C VAL A 11 -12.84 -32.57 4.75
N THR A 12 -13.72 -33.24 4.03
CA THR A 12 -14.32 -32.75 2.77
C THR A 12 -15.54 -31.87 3.10
N PRO A 13 -15.71 -30.70 2.52
CA PRO A 13 -16.92 -29.90 2.74
C PRO A 13 -18.08 -30.45 1.92
N THR A 14 -19.19 -30.77 2.60
CA THR A 14 -20.46 -31.14 1.97
C THR A 14 -21.29 -29.88 1.79
N VAL A 15 -21.62 -29.55 0.55
CA VAL A 15 -22.53 -28.44 0.22
C VAL A 15 -23.96 -29.01 0.25
N THR A 16 -24.75 -28.60 1.23
CA THR A 16 -26.19 -28.93 1.28
C THR A 16 -26.98 -27.73 0.77
N THR A 17 -27.60 -27.88 -0.40
CA THR A 17 -28.54 -26.90 -0.95
C THR A 17 -29.93 -27.20 -0.47
N THR A 18 -30.50 -26.37 0.39
CA THR A 18 -31.91 -26.45 0.77
C THR A 18 -32.76 -25.59 -0.16
N LEU A 19 -33.63 -26.22 -0.94
CA LEU A 19 -34.69 -25.58 -1.72
C LEU A 19 -35.85 -25.19 -0.82
N GLY A 20 -36.05 -23.89 -0.60
CA GLY A 20 -37.25 -23.37 0.09
C GLY A 20 -38.37 -23.09 -0.88
N ALA A 21 -39.57 -23.48 -0.50
CA ALA A 21 -40.80 -23.47 -1.27
C ALA A 21 -41.29 -22.07 -1.68
N ARG A 22 -42.01 -22.03 -2.78
CA ARG A 22 -42.53 -20.86 -3.52
C ARG A 22 -43.50 -20.00 -2.69
N GLY A 23 -43.25 -18.70 -2.71
CA GLY A 23 -44.22 -17.65 -2.37
C GLY A 23 -43.93 -16.39 -3.20
N ARG A 24 -44.96 -15.87 -3.80
CA ARG A 24 -45.13 -14.81 -4.80
C ARG A 24 -44.13 -13.64 -4.80
N LEU A 25 -43.66 -13.34 -6.01
CA LEU A 25 -43.28 -12.03 -6.60
C LEU A 25 -42.45 -11.06 -5.72
N GLY A 26 -41.14 -11.13 -5.89
CA GLY A 26 -40.14 -10.15 -5.45
C GLY A 26 -38.76 -10.66 -5.81
N ALA A 27 -37.94 -9.83 -6.48
CA ALA A 27 -36.62 -10.24 -6.92
C ALA A 27 -35.74 -10.75 -5.78
N PRO A 28 -34.97 -11.86 -5.93
CA PRO A 28 -34.16 -12.40 -4.85
C PRO A 28 -32.86 -11.61 -4.69
N SER A 29 -32.70 -10.95 -3.55
CA SER A 29 -31.40 -10.48 -3.10
C SER A 29 -30.67 -11.68 -2.46
N SER A 30 -29.70 -12.23 -3.17
CA SER A 30 -28.82 -13.28 -2.65
C SER A 30 -27.83 -12.68 -1.65
N ARG A 31 -28.09 -12.85 -0.36
CA ARG A 31 -27.10 -12.65 0.69
C ARG A 31 -26.21 -13.89 0.74
N VAL A 32 -24.98 -13.78 0.28
CA VAL A 32 -23.96 -14.80 0.53
C VAL A 32 -23.40 -14.54 1.93
N VAL A 33 -23.73 -15.42 2.86
CA VAL A 33 -23.09 -15.47 4.19
C VAL A 33 -21.90 -16.42 4.06
N VAL A 34 -20.69 -15.86 4.04
CA VAL A 34 -19.45 -16.67 4.05
C VAL A 34 -19.11 -16.95 5.51
N VAL A 35 -19.30 -18.20 5.94
CA VAL A 35 -18.81 -18.70 7.23
C VAL A 35 -17.38 -19.18 7.04
N MET A 36 -16.41 -18.46 7.59
CA MET A 36 -15.01 -18.89 7.60
C MET A 36 -14.75 -19.91 8.70
N THR A 37 -14.45 -21.14 8.33
CA THR A 37 -13.88 -22.14 9.22
C THR A 37 -12.36 -22.13 9.11
N ARG A 38 -11.71 -21.99 10.25
CA ARG A 38 -10.26 -21.89 10.41
C ARG A 38 -9.63 -23.29 10.37
N THR A 39 -8.86 -23.58 9.33
CA THR A 39 -7.99 -24.77 9.32
C THR A 39 -6.54 -24.32 9.62
N ARG A 40 -5.99 -24.79 10.74
CA ARG A 40 -4.54 -24.68 11.01
C ARG A 40 -3.83 -25.81 10.27
N SER A 41 -3.08 -25.51 9.23
CA SER A 41 -2.06 -26.43 8.72
C SER A 41 -0.68 -25.92 9.12
N VAL A 42 0.02 -26.68 9.91
CA VAL A 42 1.43 -26.44 10.25
C VAL A 42 2.25 -27.27 9.27
N THR A 43 2.76 -26.65 8.24
CA THR A 43 3.74 -27.30 7.34
C THR A 43 5.12 -26.75 7.66
N ARG A 44 5.96 -27.60 8.22
CA ARG A 44 7.38 -27.34 8.49
C ARG A 44 8.16 -27.68 7.22
N ALA A 45 8.56 -26.69 6.44
CA ALA A 45 9.42 -26.91 5.28
C ALA A 45 10.89 -26.70 5.68
N PHE A 46 11.71 -27.68 5.36
CA PHE A 46 13.16 -27.63 5.45
C PHE A 46 13.72 -26.65 4.42
N PHE A 47 14.44 -25.64 4.87
CA PHE A 47 15.31 -24.85 4.02
C PHE A 47 16.77 -25.22 4.31
N GLY A 48 17.46 -25.70 3.26
CA GLY A 48 18.91 -25.85 3.29
C GLY A 48 19.59 -24.50 3.44
N ALA A 49 20.47 -24.43 4.41
CA ALA A 49 21.27 -23.25 4.72
C ALA A 49 22.20 -22.90 3.54
N ARG A 50 22.16 -21.63 3.14
CA ARG A 50 23.34 -20.91 2.70
C ARG A 50 23.41 -19.68 3.58
N ASP A 51 24.43 -19.69 4.41
CA ASP A 51 24.84 -18.59 5.25
C ASP A 51 25.15 -17.38 4.37
N ASP A 52 24.48 -16.26 4.61
CA ASP A 52 25.18 -14.99 4.64
C ASP A 52 24.48 -14.03 5.59
N ALA A 53 25.29 -13.39 6.37
CA ALA A 53 25.06 -12.64 7.56
C ALA A 53 23.95 -11.58 7.46
N SER A 54 22.72 -11.93 7.81
CA SER A 54 21.78 -10.98 8.39
C SER A 54 21.65 -11.33 9.87
N ARG A 55 22.38 -10.61 10.71
CA ARG A 55 22.25 -10.68 12.15
C ARG A 55 20.78 -10.49 12.51
N ASP A 56 20.24 -11.58 13.02
CA ASP A 56 18.94 -11.71 13.65
C ASP A 56 18.79 -10.62 14.74
N VAL A 57 18.08 -9.55 14.43
CA VAL A 57 17.56 -8.62 15.43
C VAL A 57 16.09 -8.95 15.62
N GLY A 58 15.84 -10.21 15.92
CA GLY A 58 14.56 -10.74 16.38
C GLY A 58 14.29 -10.36 17.83
N ALA A 59 14.43 -9.09 18.20
CA ALA A 59 13.81 -8.60 19.41
C ALA A 59 12.29 -8.67 19.16
N LYS A 60 11.58 -9.57 19.82
CA LYS A 60 10.12 -9.53 19.98
C LYS A 60 9.78 -8.08 20.24
N ALA A 61 9.02 -7.43 19.35
CA ALA A 61 8.50 -6.10 19.57
C ALA A 61 7.81 -6.18 20.95
N GLY A 62 8.32 -5.49 21.96
CA GLY A 62 7.87 -5.64 23.33
C GLY A 62 6.38 -5.37 23.38
N GLU A 63 5.66 -6.25 24.03
CA GLU A 63 4.25 -6.03 24.32
C GLU A 63 4.17 -4.76 25.19
N ILE A 64 3.53 -3.72 24.64
CA ILE A 64 3.35 -2.45 25.34
C ILE A 64 2.19 -2.65 26.32
N LYS A 65 2.40 -2.35 27.59
CA LYS A 65 1.33 -2.41 28.57
C LYS A 65 0.27 -1.35 28.24
N LEU A 66 -0.99 -1.74 28.27
CA LEU A 66 -2.09 -0.80 28.00
C LEU A 66 -2.09 0.41 28.93
N ALA A 67 -1.66 0.22 30.19
CA ALA A 67 -1.54 1.28 31.20
C ALA A 67 -0.51 2.35 30.80
N ASP A 68 0.48 2.02 29.96
CA ASP A 68 1.49 2.97 29.49
C ASP A 68 1.01 3.81 28.30
N VAL A 69 -0.17 3.51 27.75
CA VAL A 69 -0.73 4.18 26.58
C VAL A 69 -1.90 5.05 26.98
N ALA A 70 -1.79 6.35 26.73
CA ALA A 70 -2.91 7.28 26.84
C ALA A 70 -3.40 7.66 25.45
N ARG A 71 -4.69 7.37 25.17
CA ARG A 71 -5.35 7.72 23.92
C ARG A 71 -5.81 9.18 23.95
N GLY A 72 -5.45 9.92 22.92
CA GLY A 72 -5.86 11.31 22.70
C GLY A 72 -6.97 11.46 21.66
N LYS A 73 -6.89 12.54 20.88
CA LYS A 73 -7.88 12.91 19.86
C LYS A 73 -7.82 11.95 18.69
N LYS A 74 -9.00 11.63 18.12
CA LYS A 74 -9.09 10.92 16.83
C LYS A 74 -8.57 11.81 15.71
N ILE A 75 -7.66 11.28 14.89
CA ILE A 75 -7.01 11.98 13.78
C ILE A 75 -7.30 11.36 12.42
N GLY A 76 -7.88 10.17 12.39
CA GLY A 76 -8.21 9.51 11.13
C GLY A 76 -9.13 8.31 11.34
N SER A 77 -9.59 7.77 10.21
CA SER A 77 -10.40 6.57 10.15
C SER A 77 -10.06 5.85 8.85
N GLY A 78 -9.49 4.66 8.95
CA GLY A 78 -9.15 3.81 7.82
C GLY A 78 -10.11 2.62 7.70
N SER A 79 -9.93 1.82 6.64
CA SER A 79 -10.74 0.63 6.39
C SER A 79 -10.67 -0.39 7.54
N PHE A 80 -9.56 -0.42 8.29
CA PHE A 80 -9.25 -1.46 9.27
C PHE A 80 -9.22 -0.97 10.71
N GLY A 81 -9.34 0.33 10.97
CA GLY A 81 -9.28 0.87 12.33
C GLY A 81 -9.41 2.39 12.36
N ASP A 82 -9.60 2.89 13.56
CA ASP A 82 -9.61 4.30 13.86
C ASP A 82 -8.23 4.73 14.38
N VAL A 83 -7.76 5.88 13.92
CA VAL A 83 -6.42 6.39 14.23
C VAL A 83 -6.52 7.56 15.19
N TYR A 84 -5.70 7.51 16.24
CA TYR A 84 -5.69 8.49 17.32
C TYR A 84 -4.28 9.03 17.57
N GLU A 85 -4.21 10.23 18.07
CA GLU A 85 -3.04 10.68 18.83
C GLU A 85 -2.92 9.88 20.12
N GLY A 86 -1.71 9.76 20.62
CA GLY A 86 -1.51 9.16 21.93
C GLY A 86 -0.18 9.56 22.54
N THR A 87 -0.01 9.14 23.79
CA THR A 87 1.28 9.20 24.49
C THR A 87 1.63 7.83 25.02
N LEU A 88 2.92 7.51 25.02
CA LEU A 88 3.49 6.30 25.57
C LEU A 88 4.44 6.68 26.72
N GLY A 89 4.28 6.02 27.89
CA GLY A 89 5.08 6.32 29.08
C GLY A 89 4.94 7.77 29.57
N GLY A 90 3.77 8.36 29.38
CA GLY A 90 3.43 9.70 29.84
C GLY A 90 3.91 10.86 28.97
N SER A 91 4.98 10.71 28.18
CA SER A 91 5.59 11.85 27.45
C SER A 91 5.86 11.61 25.97
N ARG A 92 6.14 10.37 25.54
CA ARG A 92 6.46 10.07 24.14
C ARG A 92 5.21 10.12 23.27
N ARG A 93 5.21 11.03 22.30
CA ARG A 93 4.10 11.15 21.36
C ARG A 93 4.08 9.98 20.39
N VAL A 94 2.89 9.39 20.21
CA VAL A 94 2.68 8.22 19.37
C VAL A 94 1.39 8.37 18.54
N VAL A 95 1.28 7.56 17.50
CA VAL A 95 0.06 7.33 16.75
C VAL A 95 -0.47 5.95 17.12
N LEU A 96 -1.76 5.88 17.43
CA LEU A 96 -2.46 4.66 17.82
C LEU A 96 -3.49 4.30 16.76
N LYS A 97 -3.48 3.06 16.29
CA LYS A 97 -4.58 2.51 15.47
C LYS A 97 -5.35 1.51 16.31
N GLU A 98 -6.61 1.82 16.57
CA GLU A 98 -7.52 0.98 17.35
C GLU A 98 -8.20 -0.04 16.45
N LYS A 99 -8.27 -1.28 16.91
CA LYS A 99 -8.92 -2.38 16.18
C LYS A 99 -10.43 -2.16 16.12
N ARG A 100 -11.03 -2.24 14.93
CA ARG A 100 -12.49 -2.28 14.78
C ARG A 100 -13.05 -3.69 15.03
N ALA A 101 -14.29 -3.74 15.45
CA ALA A 101 -15.05 -4.98 15.50
C ALA A 101 -15.07 -5.64 14.10
N GLY A 102 -14.68 -6.91 14.01
CA GLY A 102 -14.57 -7.65 12.75
C GLY A 102 -13.26 -7.49 11.98
N GLY A 103 -12.41 -6.51 12.31
CA GLY A 103 -11.14 -6.23 11.61
C GLY A 103 -9.93 -7.05 12.08
N GLY A 104 -10.12 -8.17 12.80
CA GLY A 104 -9.04 -8.90 13.47
C GLY A 104 -7.91 -9.38 12.58
N ALA A 105 -8.24 -10.01 11.46
CA ALA A 105 -7.25 -10.60 10.57
C ALA A 105 -6.34 -9.52 9.92
N PHE A 106 -6.92 -8.42 9.46
CA PHE A 106 -6.16 -7.30 8.88
C PHE A 106 -5.29 -6.59 9.90
N PHE A 107 -5.77 -6.45 11.14
CA PHE A 107 -5.02 -5.85 12.23
C PHE A 107 -3.79 -6.70 12.61
N GLU A 108 -3.96 -8.02 12.72
CA GLU A 108 -2.87 -8.96 12.97
C GLU A 108 -1.86 -8.97 11.80
N SER A 109 -2.36 -8.98 10.56
CA SER A 109 -1.54 -8.86 9.35
C SER A 109 -0.73 -7.57 9.33
N GLU A 110 -1.34 -6.44 9.68
CA GLU A 110 -0.66 -5.16 9.73
C GLU A 110 0.45 -5.14 10.80
N ALA A 111 0.17 -5.72 11.99
CA ALA A 111 1.17 -5.86 13.03
C ALA A 111 2.38 -6.68 12.55
N GLU A 112 2.14 -7.81 11.89
CA GLU A 112 3.19 -8.69 11.39
C GLU A 112 4.00 -8.03 10.26
N ASN A 113 3.33 -7.39 9.31
CA ASN A 113 3.99 -6.67 8.22
C ASN A 113 4.88 -5.53 8.76
N ASN A 114 4.39 -4.78 9.75
CA ASN A 114 5.18 -3.72 10.39
C ASN A 114 6.38 -4.26 11.19
N ARG A 115 6.25 -5.41 11.86
CA ARG A 115 7.40 -6.06 12.53
C ARG A 115 8.48 -6.45 11.53
N ARG A 116 8.10 -6.95 10.35
CA ARG A 116 9.04 -7.35 9.30
C ARG A 116 9.84 -6.19 8.73
N VAL A 117 9.22 -5.03 8.61
CA VAL A 117 9.89 -3.82 8.08
C VAL A 117 10.52 -2.95 9.16
N ARG A 118 10.58 -3.43 10.39
CA ARG A 118 11.14 -2.67 11.52
C ARG A 118 12.57 -2.23 11.21
N GLY A 119 12.85 -0.95 11.51
CA GLY A 119 14.16 -0.34 11.20
C GLY A 119 14.35 0.09 9.75
N PHE A 120 13.38 -0.15 8.88
CA PHE A 120 13.41 0.37 7.52
C PHE A 120 12.82 1.78 7.48
N ASP A 121 13.63 2.76 7.08
CA ASP A 121 13.28 4.18 7.11
C ASP A 121 12.26 4.63 6.04
N GLY A 122 11.92 3.76 5.08
CA GLY A 122 10.91 4.05 4.06
C GLY A 122 9.46 3.87 4.50
N VAL A 123 9.21 3.38 5.73
CA VAL A 123 7.88 3.20 6.33
C VAL A 123 7.79 3.92 7.67
N ALA A 124 6.57 4.20 8.12
CA ALA A 124 6.35 4.76 9.45
C ALA A 124 6.94 3.85 10.54
N THR A 125 7.59 4.44 11.53
CA THR A 125 8.33 3.71 12.55
C THR A 125 7.40 3.01 13.52
N PHE A 126 7.27 1.69 13.38
CA PHE A 126 6.44 0.86 14.25
C PHE A 126 7.12 0.57 15.57
N ILE A 127 6.44 0.87 16.68
CA ILE A 127 6.93 0.63 18.03
C ILE A 127 6.50 -0.76 18.51
N GLY A 128 5.22 -1.12 18.36
CA GLY A 128 4.70 -2.39 18.83
C GLY A 128 3.20 -2.47 18.92
N VAL A 129 2.72 -3.46 19.67
CA VAL A 129 1.30 -3.73 19.92
C VAL A 129 1.02 -3.51 21.40
N ALA A 130 -0.05 -2.80 21.73
CA ALA A 130 -0.44 -2.53 23.09
C ALA A 130 -1.74 -3.27 23.47
N GLY A 131 -1.82 -3.72 24.74
CA GLY A 131 -3.04 -4.18 25.37
C GLY A 131 -3.68 -5.39 24.71
N ALA A 132 -2.96 -6.49 24.53
CA ALA A 132 -3.48 -7.73 23.91
C ALA A 132 -4.17 -7.49 22.54
N ASN A 133 -3.52 -6.73 21.66
CA ASN A 133 -4.03 -6.32 20.35
C ASN A 133 -5.13 -5.24 20.38
N ALA A 134 -5.18 -4.40 21.40
CA ALA A 134 -6.09 -3.25 21.40
C ALA A 134 -5.62 -2.14 20.43
N TYR A 135 -4.30 -1.86 20.43
CA TYR A 135 -3.70 -0.82 19.61
C TYR A 135 -2.45 -1.30 18.88
N LEU A 136 -2.28 -0.86 17.63
CA LEU A 136 -0.98 -0.77 16.98
C LEU A 136 -0.40 0.62 17.26
N VAL A 137 0.90 0.69 17.52
CA VAL A 137 1.57 1.90 18.01
C VAL A 137 2.75 2.26 17.11
N TRP A 138 2.74 3.48 16.58
CA TRP A 138 3.84 4.06 15.81
C TRP A 138 4.36 5.35 16.43
N GLU A 139 5.58 5.74 16.06
CA GLU A 139 6.09 7.08 16.33
C GLU A 139 5.19 8.13 15.66
N ASP A 140 5.01 9.27 16.35
CA ASP A 140 4.37 10.43 15.76
C ASP A 140 5.38 11.23 14.91
N GLU A 141 5.57 10.80 13.66
CA GLU A 141 6.56 11.40 12.75
C GLU A 141 6.01 12.53 11.89
N GLY A 142 4.71 12.66 11.81
CA GLY A 142 4.01 13.67 10.99
C GLY A 142 2.51 13.50 11.07
N ARG A 143 1.78 14.40 10.39
CA ARG A 143 0.31 14.40 10.36
C ARG A 143 -0.25 14.44 8.96
N ASP A 144 0.43 15.16 8.07
CA ASP A 144 -0.02 15.36 6.70
C ASP A 144 0.46 14.20 5.82
N THR A 145 -0.43 13.73 4.99
CA THR A 145 -0.09 12.88 3.85
C THR A 145 0.19 13.72 2.62
N LEU A 146 0.70 13.09 1.59
CA LEU A 146 0.93 13.77 0.31
C LEU A 146 -0.39 14.27 -0.30
N GLU A 147 -1.52 13.58 -0.05
CA GLU A 147 -2.85 14.00 -0.50
C GLU A 147 -3.30 15.31 0.15
N ASP A 148 -2.96 15.52 1.42
CA ASP A 148 -3.29 16.76 2.15
C ASP A 148 -2.56 17.98 1.58
N CYS A 149 -1.53 17.77 0.77
CA CYS A 149 -0.81 18.85 0.07
C CYS A 149 -1.52 19.34 -1.19
N PHE A 150 -2.51 18.62 -1.70
CA PHE A 150 -3.19 18.94 -2.96
C PHE A 150 -4.32 19.97 -2.86
N GLY A 151 -4.44 20.63 -1.72
CA GLY A 151 -5.45 21.73 -1.58
C GLY A 151 -6.88 21.26 -1.35
N GLY A 152 -7.07 20.07 -0.81
CA GLY A 152 -8.39 19.49 -0.54
C GLY A 152 -8.50 18.73 0.78
N GLY A 153 -7.62 18.95 1.74
CA GLY A 153 -7.67 18.30 3.04
C GLY A 153 -9.02 18.54 3.73
N ALA A 154 -9.62 17.48 4.30
CA ALA A 154 -10.91 17.51 5.01
C ALA A 154 -10.96 18.47 6.22
N PHE A 155 -9.86 19.11 6.55
CA PHE A 155 -9.71 20.13 7.58
C PHE A 155 -9.20 21.46 6.98
N GLY A 156 -9.80 21.89 5.85
CA GLY A 156 -9.48 23.15 5.20
C GLY A 156 -9.79 24.39 6.04
N PHE A 157 -8.95 24.71 7.02
CA PHE A 157 -8.73 26.06 7.54
C PHE A 157 -7.39 26.58 7.03
N GLY A 158 -7.21 26.59 5.72
CA GLY A 158 -6.13 27.28 5.05
C GLY A 158 -6.64 28.58 4.47
N LEU A 159 -6.55 29.69 5.21
CA LEU A 159 -6.50 31.03 4.68
C LEU A 159 -5.28 31.13 3.76
N GLY A 160 -5.47 30.96 2.46
CA GLY A 160 -4.41 31.09 1.48
C GLY A 160 -4.88 30.61 0.11
N GLY A 161 -5.44 31.57 -0.65
CA GLY A 161 -5.84 31.36 -2.02
C GLY A 161 -4.70 30.94 -2.91
N GLY A 162 -5.04 30.21 -3.95
CA GLY A 162 -4.47 30.07 -5.27
C GLY A 162 -2.96 30.20 -5.44
N GLY A 163 -2.37 29.17 -6.00
CA GLY A 163 -1.01 29.26 -6.55
C GLY A 163 -0.07 28.15 -6.04
N GLY A 164 0.61 27.51 -6.95
CA GLY A 164 1.49 26.36 -6.86
C GLY A 164 2.48 26.20 -5.69
N ASP A 165 2.63 27.17 -4.82
CA ASP A 165 3.68 27.21 -3.80
C ASP A 165 3.44 26.31 -2.56
N GLY A 166 2.20 25.81 -2.37
CA GLY A 166 1.86 25.01 -1.19
C GLY A 166 2.47 23.61 -1.19
N PHE A 167 2.46 22.94 -2.33
CA PHE A 167 2.96 21.58 -2.47
C PHE A 167 4.47 21.49 -2.27
N ALA A 168 5.25 22.27 -3.03
CA ALA A 168 6.71 22.30 -2.92
C ALA A 168 7.16 22.68 -1.51
N ARG A 169 6.56 23.73 -0.92
CA ARG A 169 6.93 24.24 0.42
C ARG A 169 6.69 23.19 1.52
N LYS A 170 5.59 22.45 1.47
CA LYS A 170 5.32 21.38 2.46
C LYS A 170 6.36 20.25 2.38
N LEU A 171 6.97 20.05 1.24
CA LEU A 171 8.04 19.08 1.03
C LEU A 171 9.44 19.65 1.22
N GLY A 172 9.57 20.93 1.63
CA GLY A 172 10.85 21.60 1.80
C GLY A 172 11.61 21.76 0.47
N CYS A 173 10.89 21.97 -0.63
CA CYS A 173 11.43 22.13 -1.98
C CYS A 173 11.20 23.55 -2.49
N SER A 174 12.08 23.99 -3.39
CA SER A 174 12.04 25.31 -4.01
C SER A 174 11.04 25.41 -5.17
N SER A 175 10.66 24.26 -5.77
CA SER A 175 9.74 24.19 -6.90
C SER A 175 8.94 22.89 -6.92
N ASP A 176 7.82 22.91 -7.63
CA ASP A 176 6.98 21.72 -7.86
C ASP A 176 7.76 20.64 -8.65
N ALA A 177 8.67 21.02 -9.52
CA ALA A 177 9.51 20.10 -10.25
C ALA A 177 10.48 19.35 -9.30
N GLU A 178 11.13 20.08 -8.39
CA GLU A 178 11.97 19.48 -7.35
C GLU A 178 11.14 18.55 -6.43
N ALA A 179 9.98 19.02 -5.97
CA ALA A 179 9.07 18.24 -5.14
C ALA A 179 8.61 16.95 -5.84
N SER A 180 8.27 17.02 -7.12
CA SER A 180 7.86 15.86 -7.92
C SER A 180 8.98 14.82 -8.05
N ARG A 181 10.21 15.25 -8.32
CA ARG A 181 11.39 14.36 -8.35
C ARG A 181 11.66 13.73 -6.98
N LYS A 182 11.57 14.53 -5.91
CA LYS A 182 11.70 14.05 -4.52
C LYS A 182 10.68 12.99 -4.19
N VAL A 183 9.40 13.23 -4.53
CA VAL A 183 8.31 12.25 -4.32
C VAL A 183 8.59 10.99 -5.11
N ALA A 184 8.90 11.08 -6.40
CA ALA A 184 9.19 9.93 -7.24
C ALA A 184 10.32 9.07 -6.64
N LYS A 185 11.46 9.70 -6.33
CA LYS A 185 12.62 9.01 -5.74
C LYS A 185 12.31 8.34 -4.41
N GLN A 186 11.63 9.03 -3.50
CA GLN A 186 11.37 8.52 -2.16
C GLN A 186 10.27 7.44 -2.15
N CYS A 187 9.19 7.64 -2.91
CA CYS A 187 8.14 6.64 -3.09
C CYS A 187 8.71 5.33 -3.66
N LEU A 188 9.47 5.41 -4.76
CA LEU A 188 10.09 4.24 -5.36
C LEU A 188 11.09 3.55 -4.43
N LYS A 189 11.88 4.31 -3.64
CA LYS A 189 12.79 3.73 -2.63
C LYS A 189 12.02 3.01 -1.52
N ALA A 190 10.95 3.59 -1.02
CA ALA A 190 10.12 3.00 0.02
C ALA A 190 9.49 1.69 -0.46
N VAL A 191 8.88 1.70 -1.66
CA VAL A 191 8.28 0.50 -2.26
C VAL A 191 9.34 -0.57 -2.54
N LYS A 192 10.50 -0.19 -3.09
CA LYS A 192 11.61 -1.15 -3.29
C LYS A 192 12.02 -1.81 -1.99
N GLY A 193 12.12 -1.05 -0.90
CA GLY A 193 12.48 -1.60 0.40
C GLY A 193 11.46 -2.58 0.96
N LEU A 194 10.16 -2.44 0.67
CA LEU A 194 9.14 -3.44 0.95
C LEU A 194 9.34 -4.69 0.10
N HIS A 195 9.55 -4.53 -1.21
CA HIS A 195 9.77 -5.63 -2.14
C HIS A 195 11.00 -6.48 -1.75
N ASP A 196 12.10 -5.83 -1.35
CA ASP A 196 13.31 -6.51 -0.86
C ASP A 196 13.04 -7.36 0.40
N ARG A 197 11.95 -7.05 1.13
CA ARG A 197 11.49 -7.78 2.33
C ARG A 197 10.36 -8.77 2.06
N GLY A 198 10.00 -8.95 0.78
CA GLY A 198 8.95 -9.86 0.34
C GLY A 198 7.54 -9.36 0.57
N LEU A 199 7.34 -8.05 0.73
CA LEU A 199 6.03 -7.42 0.88
C LEU A 199 5.64 -6.64 -0.37
N ILE A 200 4.39 -6.79 -0.80
CA ILE A 200 3.75 -5.97 -1.84
C ILE A 200 2.71 -5.10 -1.15
N HIS A 201 2.81 -3.79 -1.28
CA HIS A 201 1.96 -2.85 -0.55
C HIS A 201 0.50 -2.90 -0.98
N ARG A 202 0.24 -2.96 -2.27
CA ARG A 202 -1.06 -3.00 -2.98
C ARG A 202 -1.90 -1.73 -2.94
N ASP A 203 -1.58 -0.78 -2.07
CA ASP A 203 -2.35 0.47 -1.94
C ASP A 203 -1.43 1.71 -1.91
N VAL A 204 -0.43 1.76 -2.82
CA VAL A 204 0.45 2.93 -2.96
C VAL A 204 -0.33 4.07 -3.60
N LYS A 205 -0.49 5.17 -2.86
CA LYS A 205 -1.20 6.38 -3.29
C LYS A 205 -0.79 7.58 -2.43
N PRO A 206 -1.10 8.81 -2.81
CA PRO A 206 -0.74 9.99 -2.02
C PRO A 206 -1.25 9.96 -0.57
N GLY A 207 -2.46 9.41 -0.32
CA GLY A 207 -3.00 9.28 1.03
C GLY A 207 -2.25 8.31 1.93
N ASN A 208 -1.39 7.44 1.36
CA ASN A 208 -0.56 6.48 2.10
C ASN A 208 0.93 6.88 2.10
N LEU A 209 1.26 8.11 1.74
CA LEU A 209 2.60 8.69 1.82
C LEU A 209 2.61 9.80 2.87
N LEU A 210 3.02 9.46 4.09
CA LEU A 210 3.15 10.38 5.22
C LEU A 210 4.34 11.32 4.98
N ILE A 211 4.14 12.62 5.20
CA ILE A 211 5.20 13.63 5.19
C ILE A 211 5.72 13.77 6.62
N THR A 212 7.03 13.58 6.82
CA THR A 212 7.62 13.79 8.14
C THR A 212 7.56 15.28 8.52
N ARG A 213 7.59 15.57 9.85
CA ARG A 213 7.38 16.93 10.39
C ARG A 213 8.24 18.02 9.76
N ARG A 214 9.45 17.68 9.31
CA ARG A 214 10.36 18.64 8.65
C ARG A 214 10.18 18.71 7.15
N GLY A 215 9.22 17.94 6.57
CA GLY A 215 9.00 17.86 5.13
C GLY A 215 10.14 17.16 4.37
N GLU A 216 11.15 16.64 5.07
CA GLU A 216 12.35 16.09 4.43
C GLU A 216 12.13 14.70 3.84
N ARG A 217 11.23 13.91 4.43
CA ARG A 217 11.02 12.50 4.07
C ARG A 217 9.56 12.15 3.86
N LEU A 218 9.35 11.19 2.97
CA LEU A 218 8.10 10.49 2.78
C LEU A 218 8.22 9.07 3.32
N LYS A 219 7.22 8.63 4.05
CA LYS A 219 7.14 7.27 4.58
C LYS A 219 5.83 6.62 4.19
N LEU A 220 5.89 5.37 3.75
CA LEU A 220 4.68 4.58 3.52
C LEU A 220 4.00 4.25 4.85
N ILE A 221 2.68 4.30 4.84
CA ILE A 221 1.81 3.91 5.95
C ILE A 221 0.77 2.90 5.47
N ASP A 222 0.07 2.29 6.42
CA ASP A 222 -1.04 1.35 6.18
C ASP A 222 -0.63 0.07 5.44
N LEU A 223 0.12 -0.78 6.15
CA LEU A 223 0.52 -2.11 5.67
C LEU A 223 -0.53 -3.21 5.91
N GLY A 224 -1.75 -2.83 6.32
CA GLY A 224 -2.83 -3.79 6.63
C GLY A 224 -3.27 -4.62 5.42
N GLY A 225 -3.29 -3.99 4.25
CA GLY A 225 -3.59 -4.64 2.98
C GLY A 225 -2.38 -5.26 2.26
N ALA A 226 -1.16 -5.12 2.79
CA ALA A 226 0.02 -5.62 2.11
C ALA A 226 0.04 -7.15 2.02
N ALA A 227 0.45 -7.68 0.88
CA ALA A 227 0.62 -9.10 0.67
C ALA A 227 2.03 -9.55 1.08
N ASP A 228 2.09 -10.58 1.90
CA ASP A 228 3.34 -11.20 2.31
C ASP A 228 3.65 -12.42 1.46
N LEU A 229 4.66 -12.31 0.61
CA LEU A 229 5.06 -13.38 -0.31
C LEU A 229 5.75 -14.56 0.37
N ARG A 230 6.17 -14.42 1.64
CA ARG A 230 6.80 -15.52 2.40
C ARG A 230 5.78 -16.40 3.09
N THR A 231 4.73 -15.78 3.63
CA THR A 231 3.68 -16.50 4.37
C THR A 231 2.45 -16.76 3.52
N GLY A 232 2.29 -16.08 2.38
CA GLY A 232 1.09 -16.11 1.57
C GLY A 232 -0.08 -15.30 2.16
N ASN A 233 0.16 -14.57 3.24
CA ASN A 233 -0.88 -13.76 3.88
C ASN A 233 -1.32 -12.62 2.95
N ASN A 234 -2.63 -12.36 2.87
CA ASN A 234 -3.25 -11.40 1.96
C ASN A 234 -2.92 -11.63 0.48
N PHE A 235 -2.62 -12.85 0.09
CA PHE A 235 -2.26 -13.17 -1.29
C PHE A 235 -3.45 -13.65 -2.13
N ASP A 236 -4.51 -14.09 -1.49
CA ASP A 236 -5.73 -14.57 -2.14
C ASP A 236 -6.48 -13.42 -2.82
N GLU A 237 -7.17 -13.74 -3.92
CA GLU A 237 -8.00 -12.78 -4.67
C GLU A 237 -9.14 -12.21 -3.81
N SER A 238 -9.71 -13.03 -2.91
CA SER A 238 -10.78 -12.62 -1.99
C SER A 238 -10.33 -11.61 -0.93
N GLU A 239 -9.02 -11.58 -0.66
CA GLU A 239 -8.38 -10.69 0.33
C GLU A 239 -7.80 -9.43 -0.33
N THR A 240 -8.04 -9.23 -1.62
CA THR A 240 -7.44 -8.12 -2.36
C THR A 240 -8.14 -6.81 -2.04
N ILE A 241 -7.41 -5.95 -1.35
CA ILE A 241 -7.80 -4.57 -1.07
C ILE A 241 -6.86 -3.67 -1.86
N PHE A 242 -7.42 -2.85 -2.73
CA PHE A 242 -6.68 -1.86 -3.48
C PHE A 242 -7.58 -0.69 -3.87
N ASP A 243 -6.97 0.47 -4.09
CA ASP A 243 -7.68 1.62 -4.63
C ASP A 243 -7.87 1.46 -6.15
N PRO A 244 -9.10 1.49 -6.67
CA PRO A 244 -9.36 1.27 -8.10
C PRO A 244 -8.81 2.38 -9.00
N VAL A 245 -8.45 3.54 -8.44
CA VAL A 245 -7.84 4.66 -9.18
C VAL A 245 -6.35 4.41 -9.38
N TYR A 246 -5.65 3.97 -8.34
CA TYR A 246 -4.19 3.80 -8.35
C TYR A 246 -3.76 2.36 -8.63
N GLY A 247 -4.59 1.37 -8.36
CA GLY A 247 -4.27 -0.03 -8.60
C GLY A 247 -4.22 -0.39 -10.10
N PRO A 248 -3.44 -1.42 -10.47
CA PRO A 248 -3.29 -1.83 -11.87
C PRO A 248 -4.57 -2.46 -12.45
N PRO A 249 -4.67 -2.55 -13.80
CA PRO A 249 -5.85 -3.13 -14.45
C PRO A 249 -6.04 -4.62 -14.16
N GLU A 250 -4.98 -5.35 -13.92
CA GLU A 250 -5.01 -6.79 -13.62
C GLU A 250 -5.60 -7.12 -12.25
N ARG A 251 -5.82 -6.15 -11.39
CA ARG A 251 -6.42 -6.24 -10.04
C ARG A 251 -5.75 -7.18 -9.05
N TYR A 252 -5.14 -8.26 -9.51
CA TYR A 252 -4.58 -9.34 -8.69
C TYR A 252 -3.07 -9.45 -8.89
N ILE A 253 -2.38 -9.82 -7.83
CA ILE A 253 -0.93 -10.03 -7.84
C ILE A 253 -0.61 -11.28 -8.64
N THR A 254 -1.48 -12.29 -8.58
CA THR A 254 -1.32 -13.58 -9.26
C THR A 254 -2.39 -13.81 -10.31
N GLY A 255 -2.02 -14.50 -11.38
CA GLY A 255 -2.99 -15.31 -12.12
C GLY A 255 -3.34 -16.54 -11.29
N LYS A 256 -4.41 -17.27 -11.63
CA LYS A 256 -4.88 -18.47 -10.91
C LYS A 256 -3.70 -19.34 -10.46
N PHE A 257 -3.43 -19.38 -9.16
CA PHE A 257 -2.51 -20.32 -8.55
C PHE A 257 -3.26 -21.61 -8.21
N GLY A 258 -2.95 -22.65 -8.93
CA GLY A 258 -3.15 -24.00 -8.45
C GLY A 258 -2.13 -24.27 -7.34
N GLY A 259 -2.65 -24.58 -6.16
CA GLY A 259 -2.02 -24.95 -4.94
C GLY A 259 -0.56 -25.32 -4.88
N GLY A 260 0.09 -24.91 -3.80
CA GLY A 260 1.27 -25.56 -3.27
C GLY A 260 2.59 -24.86 -3.57
N GLY A 261 3.25 -24.36 -2.53
CA GLY A 261 4.67 -24.07 -2.52
C GLY A 261 5.02 -22.61 -2.84
N PHE A 262 4.95 -21.77 -1.85
CA PHE A 262 5.41 -20.38 -1.91
C PHE A 262 6.93 -20.32 -1.74
N GLY A 263 7.64 -20.30 -2.84
CA GLY A 263 9.05 -20.02 -2.91
C GLY A 263 9.32 -19.04 -4.04
N ASN A 264 10.57 -18.78 -4.35
CA ASN A 264 11.07 -17.89 -5.42
C ASN A 264 10.37 -18.05 -6.79
N VAL A 265 9.66 -19.15 -7.03
CA VAL A 265 8.93 -19.47 -8.26
C VAL A 265 7.76 -18.50 -8.49
N GLY A 266 7.08 -18.03 -7.43
CA GLY A 266 5.99 -17.07 -7.53
C GLY A 266 6.46 -15.69 -8.00
N TRP A 267 7.61 -15.23 -7.51
CA TRP A 267 8.17 -13.94 -7.88
C TRP A 267 8.61 -13.89 -9.34
N GLY A 268 9.39 -14.89 -9.78
CA GLY A 268 9.96 -14.88 -11.14
C GLY A 268 8.91 -14.96 -12.26
N LYS A 269 7.87 -15.79 -12.09
CA LYS A 269 6.82 -15.98 -13.12
C LYS A 269 5.74 -14.92 -13.10
N ASN A 270 5.31 -14.46 -11.91
CA ASN A 270 4.14 -13.58 -11.79
C ASN A 270 4.47 -12.11 -11.57
N LYS A 271 5.73 -11.80 -11.22
CA LYS A 271 6.21 -10.43 -11.01
C LYS A 271 5.20 -9.61 -10.19
N PRO A 272 4.90 -10.02 -8.94
CA PRO A 272 3.89 -9.36 -8.12
C PRO A 272 4.28 -7.91 -7.76
N ASP A 273 5.58 -7.60 -7.76
CA ASP A 273 6.16 -6.28 -7.58
C ASP A 273 5.66 -5.25 -8.60
N LEU A 274 5.27 -5.71 -9.80
CA LEU A 274 4.72 -4.85 -10.83
C LEU A 274 3.36 -4.26 -10.47
N PHE A 275 2.67 -4.83 -9.46
CA PHE A 275 1.44 -4.24 -8.93
C PHE A 275 1.72 -2.84 -8.37
N ASP A 276 2.66 -2.75 -7.45
CA ASP A 276 3.04 -1.48 -6.84
C ASP A 276 3.73 -0.53 -7.83
N SER A 277 4.43 -1.09 -8.84
CA SER A 277 5.03 -0.28 -9.90
C SER A 277 4.00 0.60 -10.59
N PHE A 278 2.84 0.02 -10.95
CA PHE A 278 1.75 0.78 -11.55
C PHE A 278 1.22 1.88 -10.62
N SER A 279 1.02 1.55 -9.36
CA SER A 279 0.51 2.48 -8.35
C SER A 279 1.50 3.64 -8.11
N CYS A 280 2.80 3.37 -8.13
CA CYS A 280 3.84 4.40 -8.13
C CYS A 280 3.73 5.31 -9.37
N GLY A 281 3.52 4.74 -10.56
CA GLY A 281 3.34 5.51 -11.80
C GLY A 281 2.15 6.46 -11.72
N MET A 282 1.00 5.99 -11.24
CA MET A 282 -0.19 6.83 -11.04
C MET A 282 0.05 7.94 -10.00
N THR A 283 0.76 7.63 -8.92
CA THR A 283 1.12 8.60 -7.88
C THR A 283 2.06 9.66 -8.43
N ILE A 284 3.12 9.27 -9.16
CA ILE A 284 4.08 10.19 -9.78
C ILE A 284 3.40 11.07 -10.82
N LEU A 285 2.53 10.51 -11.67
CA LEU A 285 1.75 11.27 -12.62
C LEU A 285 0.92 12.37 -11.94
N GLN A 286 0.22 12.01 -10.86
CA GLN A 286 -0.61 12.97 -10.12
C GLN A 286 0.20 14.12 -9.53
N VAL A 287 1.32 13.83 -8.90
CA VAL A 287 2.12 14.87 -8.24
C VAL A 287 2.83 15.78 -9.24
N SER A 288 3.19 15.24 -10.41
CA SER A 288 3.95 15.97 -11.42
C SER A 288 3.08 16.80 -12.35
N VAL A 289 1.78 16.57 -12.39
CA VAL A 289 0.84 17.33 -13.22
C VAL A 289 -0.10 18.10 -12.29
N PRO A 290 0.08 19.42 -12.09
CA PRO A 290 -0.69 20.21 -11.12
C PRO A 290 -2.20 20.11 -11.30
N ALA A 291 -2.68 20.02 -12.55
CA ALA A 291 -4.10 19.84 -12.85
C ALA A 291 -4.69 18.55 -12.26
N PHE A 292 -3.87 17.49 -12.08
CA PHE A 292 -4.29 16.18 -11.56
C PHE A 292 -4.33 16.12 -10.02
N ARG A 293 -3.79 17.11 -9.35
CA ARG A 293 -3.88 17.24 -7.88
C ARG A 293 -5.28 17.64 -7.42
N LYS A 294 -6.14 18.15 -8.31
CA LYS A 294 -7.53 18.50 -8.01
C LYS A 294 -8.34 17.27 -7.62
N LYS A 295 -9.23 17.43 -6.64
CA LYS A 295 -10.10 16.35 -6.17
C LYS A 295 -10.86 15.70 -7.34
N GLY A 296 -10.75 14.40 -7.45
CA GLY A 296 -11.43 13.59 -8.48
C GLY A 296 -10.77 13.57 -9.85
N ALA A 297 -9.74 14.40 -10.12
CA ALA A 297 -9.07 14.44 -11.43
C ALA A 297 -8.50 13.07 -11.82
N MET A 298 -7.88 12.36 -10.88
CA MET A 298 -7.31 11.03 -11.15
C MET A 298 -8.34 9.97 -11.54
N LYS A 299 -9.61 10.14 -11.17
CA LYS A 299 -10.70 9.25 -11.65
C LYS A 299 -10.93 9.41 -13.14
N ALA A 300 -10.86 10.65 -13.66
CA ALA A 300 -10.95 10.91 -15.10
C ALA A 300 -9.72 10.36 -15.83
N VAL A 301 -8.52 10.69 -15.34
CA VAL A 301 -7.26 10.14 -15.88
C VAL A 301 -7.29 8.61 -15.97
N ARG A 302 -7.71 7.95 -14.90
CA ARG A 302 -7.84 6.48 -14.86
C ARG A 302 -8.80 5.94 -15.91
N ARG A 303 -9.96 6.58 -16.08
CA ARG A 303 -10.95 6.21 -17.08
C ARG A 303 -10.39 6.36 -18.50
N ASP A 304 -9.68 7.46 -18.73
CA ASP A 304 -9.15 7.76 -20.06
C ASP A 304 -7.95 6.84 -20.39
N LEU A 305 -7.02 6.63 -19.47
CA LEU A 305 -5.95 5.61 -19.64
C LEU A 305 -6.52 4.22 -19.95
N LYS A 306 -7.65 3.83 -19.34
CA LYS A 306 -8.32 2.56 -19.68
C LYS A 306 -8.82 2.52 -21.11
N ARG A 307 -9.36 3.64 -21.66
CA ARG A 307 -9.79 3.73 -23.06
C ARG A 307 -8.62 3.53 -24.04
N TRP A 308 -7.46 4.02 -23.68
CA TRP A 308 -6.22 3.89 -24.45
C TRP A 308 -5.40 2.65 -24.07
N CYS A 309 -6.02 1.66 -23.44
CA CYS A 309 -5.36 0.40 -23.05
C CYS A 309 -4.03 0.62 -22.30
N TYR A 310 -3.93 1.72 -21.53
CA TYR A 310 -2.72 2.13 -20.79
C TYR A 310 -1.52 2.47 -21.69
N ASP A 311 -1.76 2.79 -22.95
CA ASP A 311 -0.80 3.46 -23.80
C ASP A 311 -0.79 4.95 -23.47
N CYS A 312 0.19 5.36 -22.64
CA CYS A 312 0.30 6.73 -22.18
C CYS A 312 0.63 7.71 -23.30
N GLU A 313 1.40 7.29 -24.30
CA GLU A 313 1.77 8.14 -25.43
C GLU A 313 0.55 8.45 -26.30
N ALA A 314 -0.22 7.43 -26.69
CA ALA A 314 -1.45 7.59 -27.45
C ALA A 314 -2.50 8.38 -26.65
N TRP A 315 -2.63 8.12 -25.35
CA TRP A 315 -3.50 8.89 -24.48
C TRP A 315 -3.12 10.36 -24.45
N ARG A 316 -1.86 10.69 -24.20
CA ARG A 316 -1.40 12.07 -24.12
C ARG A 316 -1.57 12.79 -25.44
N ALA A 317 -1.25 12.13 -26.57
CA ALA A 317 -1.43 12.70 -27.90
C ALA A 317 -2.90 13.04 -28.21
N SER A 318 -3.87 12.36 -27.56
CA SER A 318 -5.30 12.66 -27.70
C SER A 318 -5.81 13.85 -26.89
N LEU A 319 -4.98 14.37 -25.98
CA LEU A 319 -5.37 15.52 -25.14
C LEU A 319 -5.34 16.83 -25.96
N PRO A 320 -6.24 17.79 -25.64
CA PRO A 320 -6.19 19.11 -26.24
C PRO A 320 -4.84 19.78 -26.05
N GLU A 321 -4.41 20.58 -27.03
CA GLU A 321 -3.12 21.28 -27.01
C GLU A 321 -2.90 22.08 -25.73
N ARG A 322 -3.93 22.79 -25.25
CA ARG A 322 -3.90 23.54 -23.98
C ARG A 322 -3.58 22.70 -22.74
N GLN A 323 -3.71 21.38 -22.81
CA GLN A 323 -3.39 20.47 -21.70
C GLN A 323 -1.99 19.87 -21.83
N GLN A 324 -1.31 20.10 -22.95
CA GLN A 324 0.07 19.58 -23.12
C GLN A 324 1.04 20.29 -22.19
N ASP A 325 0.84 21.57 -21.93
CA ASP A 325 1.70 22.35 -21.01
C ASP A 325 1.59 21.89 -19.55
N ASP A 326 0.49 21.23 -19.17
CA ASP A 326 0.33 20.65 -17.83
C ASP A 326 1.41 19.60 -17.50
N PHE A 327 2.07 19.02 -18.54
CA PHE A 327 3.09 17.99 -18.38
C PHE A 327 4.52 18.53 -18.33
N ALA A 328 4.71 19.84 -18.30
CA ALA A 328 6.03 20.51 -18.36
C ALA A 328 7.08 19.90 -17.39
N ILE A 329 6.69 19.58 -16.14
CA ILE A 329 7.58 18.93 -15.15
C ILE A 329 8.06 17.54 -15.63
N LEU A 330 7.20 16.79 -16.29
CA LEU A 330 7.53 15.45 -16.79
C LEU A 330 8.35 15.51 -18.08
N ASP A 331 8.27 16.62 -18.80
CA ASP A 331 8.99 16.84 -20.05
C ASP A 331 10.44 17.34 -19.86
N GLU A 332 10.77 17.81 -18.66
CA GLU A 332 12.15 18.20 -18.33
C GLU A 332 13.15 17.06 -18.63
N ASN A 333 14.37 17.43 -18.94
CA ASN A 333 15.47 16.49 -19.21
C ASN A 333 15.12 15.47 -20.32
N ASN A 334 14.66 15.94 -21.46
CA ASN A 334 14.24 15.12 -22.60
C ASN A 334 13.12 14.14 -22.28
N GLY A 335 12.14 14.58 -21.50
CA GLY A 335 10.98 13.77 -21.12
C GLY A 335 11.30 12.64 -20.14
N ALA A 336 12.31 12.84 -19.28
CA ALA A 336 12.72 11.79 -18.33
C ALA A 336 11.60 11.36 -17.38
N GLY A 337 10.81 12.33 -16.91
CA GLY A 337 9.64 12.07 -16.06
C GLY A 337 8.53 11.37 -16.81
N TRP A 338 8.25 11.81 -18.04
CA TRP A 338 7.22 11.19 -18.88
C TRP A 338 7.56 9.73 -19.22
N LYS A 339 8.80 9.46 -19.65
CA LYS A 339 9.29 8.09 -19.90
C LYS A 339 9.20 7.19 -18.66
N LEU A 340 9.47 7.74 -17.48
CA LEU A 340 9.31 7.01 -16.21
C LEU A 340 7.84 6.63 -15.97
N VAL A 341 6.93 7.60 -16.09
CA VAL A 341 5.48 7.40 -15.90
C VAL A 341 4.95 6.38 -16.89
N CYS A 342 5.24 6.53 -18.19
CA CYS A 342 4.82 5.56 -19.22
C CYS A 342 5.33 4.16 -18.92
N GLY A 343 6.60 4.01 -18.52
CA GLY A 343 7.16 2.71 -18.18
C GLY A 343 6.52 2.06 -16.97
N LEU A 344 6.08 2.83 -15.97
CA LEU A 344 5.44 2.33 -14.76
C LEU A 344 3.94 2.00 -14.97
N ILE A 345 3.22 2.78 -15.80
CA ILE A 345 1.78 2.60 -16.05
C ILE A 345 1.52 1.56 -17.15
N ALA A 346 2.53 1.18 -17.92
CA ALA A 346 2.41 0.22 -19.02
C ALA A 346 1.70 -1.08 -18.62
N ASN A 347 1.22 -1.81 -19.61
CA ASN A 347 0.67 -3.16 -19.42
C ASN A 347 1.69 -4.07 -18.72
N LYS A 348 1.23 -5.02 -17.91
CA LYS A 348 2.07 -5.85 -17.02
C LYS A 348 3.27 -6.49 -17.74
N GLY A 349 3.10 -6.91 -19.01
CA GLY A 349 4.15 -7.57 -19.79
C GLY A 349 5.38 -6.68 -20.07
N THR A 350 5.17 -5.37 -20.22
CA THR A 350 6.19 -4.37 -20.55
C THR A 350 6.48 -3.41 -19.41
N ARG A 351 5.72 -3.50 -18.32
CA ARG A 351 5.82 -2.59 -17.17
C ARG A 351 7.20 -2.62 -16.53
N MET A 352 7.70 -1.43 -16.25
CA MET A 352 8.97 -1.23 -15.56
C MET A 352 8.86 -1.62 -14.09
N SER A 353 9.83 -2.37 -13.57
CA SER A 353 9.94 -2.64 -12.13
C SER A 353 10.40 -1.38 -11.38
N VAL A 354 10.07 -1.31 -10.08
CA VAL A 354 10.51 -0.21 -9.20
C VAL A 354 12.04 -0.10 -9.17
N SER A 355 12.76 -1.22 -9.18
CA SER A 355 14.23 -1.23 -9.22
C SER A 355 14.79 -0.56 -10.47
N LYS A 356 14.20 -0.84 -11.65
CA LYS A 356 14.57 -0.18 -12.90
C LYS A 356 14.17 1.30 -12.89
N ALA A 357 13.01 1.63 -12.35
CA ALA A 357 12.48 2.99 -12.26
C ALA A 357 13.40 3.92 -11.47
N LEU A 358 14.03 3.43 -10.40
CA LEU A 358 15.01 4.19 -9.59
C LEU A 358 16.25 4.62 -10.36
N SER A 359 16.56 3.97 -11.50
CA SER A 359 17.67 4.35 -12.38
C SER A 359 17.30 5.48 -13.35
N SER A 360 16.04 5.90 -13.39
CA SER A 360 15.58 7.01 -14.23
C SER A 360 16.31 8.31 -13.89
N PRO A 361 16.69 9.12 -14.90
CA PRO A 361 17.21 10.46 -14.67
C PRO A 361 16.28 11.37 -13.86
N PHE A 362 14.98 11.14 -13.92
CA PHE A 362 13.98 11.87 -13.13
C PHE A 362 14.13 11.64 -11.61
N CYS A 363 14.75 10.54 -11.19
CA CYS A 363 14.98 10.20 -9.78
C CYS A 363 16.36 10.62 -9.25
N ARG A 364 17.16 11.32 -10.04
CA ARG A 364 18.52 11.76 -9.67
C ARG A 364 18.57 13.03 -8.87
#